data_c77bc918e5828b2172a26ee9dcb1b0ae
#
_entry.id   c77bc918e5828b2172a26ee9dcb1b0ae
#
_cell.length_a   1.000
_cell.length_b   1.000
_cell.length_c   1.000
_cell.angle_alpha   90.00
_cell.angle_beta   90.00
_cell.angle_gamma   90.00
#
_symmetry.space_group_name_H-M   'P 1'
#
loop_
_entity.id
_entity.type
_entity.pdbx_description
1 polymer ?
#
loop_
_entity_poly.entity_id
_entity_poly.type
_entity_poly.pdbx_seq_one_letter_code
_entity_poly.pdbx_strand_id
1 'polypeptide(L)'
;MDIFLTRTLAGLVPADEAAKQAVRRWKIGETLKCSVRKPRDYRNHKRYFALLNLTFENQDRYTSFEHFRKAVQIAAGHVDELITLDGEVTFLPKSIAYDALDEMEFSKVFGETMTVCAKILGDLDLDELRIEVERYAA
;
A
#
# COMPACT_ATOMS: atom_id res chain seq x y z
N MET A 1 -0.67 -9.49 1.58
CA MET A 1 -1.73 -9.07 0.64
C MET A 1 -2.96 -8.62 1.42
N ASP A 2 -3.49 -7.48 1.11
CA ASP A 2 -4.70 -6.97 1.74
C ASP A 2 -5.90 -7.25 0.84
N ILE A 3 -7.00 -7.68 1.46
CA ILE A 3 -8.26 -7.92 0.78
C ILE A 3 -9.30 -6.97 1.37
N PHE A 4 -10.00 -6.25 0.51
CA PHE A 4 -11.03 -5.32 0.94
C PHE A 4 -12.40 -6.00 0.93
N LEU A 5 -13.12 -5.82 2.02
CA LEU A 5 -14.46 -6.37 2.21
C LEU A 5 -15.46 -5.25 2.50
N THR A 6 -16.66 -5.41 2.02
CA THR A 6 -17.78 -4.48 2.29
C THR A 6 -18.84 -5.19 3.12
N ARG A 7 -19.34 -4.52 4.14
CA ARG A 7 -20.47 -5.03 4.92
C ARG A 7 -21.78 -4.82 4.15
N THR A 8 -22.50 -5.90 3.96
CA THR A 8 -23.86 -5.91 3.37
C THR A 8 -24.82 -6.63 4.29
N LEU A 9 -26.09 -6.71 3.93
CA LEU A 9 -27.06 -7.51 4.66
C LEU A 9 -26.73 -9.01 4.63
N ALA A 10 -25.99 -9.46 3.64
CA ALA A 10 -25.51 -10.84 3.54
C ALA A 10 -24.23 -11.11 4.36
N GLY A 11 -23.66 -10.10 5.00
CA GLY A 11 -22.40 -10.20 5.76
C GLY A 11 -21.27 -9.44 5.10
N LEU A 12 -20.04 -9.89 5.32
CA LEU A 12 -18.86 -9.32 4.68
C LEU A 12 -18.66 -9.96 3.31
N VAL A 13 -18.64 -9.16 2.28
CA VAL A 13 -18.46 -9.60 0.89
C VAL A 13 -17.24 -8.91 0.27
N PRO A 14 -16.59 -9.53 -0.73
CA PRO A 14 -15.47 -8.88 -1.45
C PRO A 14 -15.89 -7.53 -2.02
N ALA A 15 -15.07 -6.50 -1.79
CA ALA A 15 -15.36 -5.14 -2.20
C ALA A 15 -15.03 -4.87 -3.67
N ASP A 16 -14.11 -5.64 -4.25
CA ASP A 16 -13.65 -5.47 -5.63
C ASP A 16 -13.31 -6.82 -6.29
N GLU A 17 -12.95 -6.79 -7.55
CA GLU A 17 -12.65 -7.99 -8.33
C GLU A 17 -11.40 -8.73 -7.81
N ALA A 18 -10.40 -8.01 -7.37
CA ALA A 18 -9.18 -8.61 -6.80
C ALA A 18 -9.51 -9.41 -5.53
N ALA A 19 -10.36 -8.85 -4.65
CA ALA A 19 -10.84 -9.54 -3.46
C ALA A 19 -11.69 -10.76 -3.81
N LYS A 20 -12.55 -10.67 -4.83
CA LYS A 20 -13.34 -11.82 -5.30
C LYS A 20 -12.45 -12.96 -5.77
N GLN A 21 -11.44 -12.66 -6.58
CA GLN A 21 -10.50 -13.67 -7.07
C GLN A 21 -9.70 -14.30 -5.93
N ALA A 22 -9.28 -13.52 -4.94
CA ALA A 22 -8.56 -14.02 -3.78
C ALA A 22 -9.43 -15.00 -2.97
N VAL A 23 -10.69 -14.64 -2.71
CA VAL A 23 -11.63 -15.51 -1.98
C VAL A 23 -11.90 -16.82 -2.73
N ARG A 24 -12.01 -16.76 -4.05
CA ARG A 24 -12.24 -17.97 -4.89
C ARG A 24 -11.09 -18.99 -4.84
N ARG A 25 -9.89 -18.57 -4.45
CA ARG A 25 -8.75 -19.48 -4.30
C ARG A 25 -8.84 -20.34 -3.05
N TRP A 26 -9.65 -19.95 -2.08
CA TRP A 26 -9.85 -20.71 -0.85
C TRP A 26 -10.86 -21.82 -1.07
N LYS A 27 -10.60 -22.96 -0.46
CA LYS A 27 -11.48 -24.11 -0.57
C LYS A 27 -12.72 -23.93 0.31
N ILE A 28 -13.85 -24.44 -0.16
CA ILE A 28 -15.08 -24.48 0.64
C ILE A 28 -14.82 -25.33 1.89
N GLY A 29 -15.19 -24.80 3.05
CA GLY A 29 -14.96 -25.46 4.36
C GLY A 29 -13.59 -25.17 4.97
N GLU A 30 -12.69 -24.45 4.27
CA GLU A 30 -11.41 -24.04 4.82
C GLU A 30 -11.59 -22.95 5.86
N THR A 31 -10.90 -23.08 7.00
CA THR A 31 -10.93 -22.09 8.07
C THR A 31 -9.74 -21.13 7.91
N LEU A 32 -10.03 -19.85 7.93
CA LEU A 32 -9.04 -18.80 7.78
C LEU A 32 -8.96 -17.96 9.05
N LYS A 33 -7.76 -17.53 9.40
CA LYS A 33 -7.54 -16.52 10.42
C LYS A 33 -7.37 -15.16 9.71
N CYS A 34 -8.25 -14.23 10.03
CA CYS A 34 -8.23 -12.89 9.42
C CYS A 34 -7.99 -11.82 10.47
N SER A 35 -7.23 -10.79 10.09
CA SER A 35 -7.14 -9.54 10.83
C SER A 35 -7.90 -8.47 10.04
N VAL A 36 -8.91 -7.87 10.69
CA VAL A 36 -9.78 -6.88 10.03
C VAL A 36 -9.47 -5.51 10.59
N ARG A 37 -9.19 -4.56 9.71
CA ARG A 37 -8.96 -3.16 10.04
C ARG A 37 -9.79 -2.28 9.14
N LYS A 38 -10.31 -1.18 9.69
CA LYS A 38 -11.04 -0.19 8.89
C LYS A 38 -10.03 0.72 8.20
N PRO A 39 -10.00 0.79 6.86
CA PRO A 39 -9.15 1.77 6.17
C PRO A 39 -9.67 3.18 6.42
N ARG A 40 -8.79 4.17 6.43
CA ARG A 40 -9.11 5.58 6.65
C ARG A 40 -10.07 6.08 5.58
N ASP A 41 -9.64 5.96 4.34
CA ASP A 41 -10.42 6.21 3.15
C ASP A 41 -10.07 5.11 2.15
N TYR A 42 -11.07 4.31 1.78
CA TYR A 42 -10.87 3.20 0.86
C TYR A 42 -10.28 3.66 -0.48
N ARG A 43 -10.75 4.79 -1.01
CA ARG A 43 -10.25 5.33 -2.29
C ARG A 43 -8.79 5.75 -2.20
N ASN A 44 -8.44 6.50 -1.16
CA ASN A 44 -7.07 6.96 -0.98
C ASN A 44 -6.11 5.80 -0.69
N HIS A 45 -6.55 4.81 0.09
CA HIS A 45 -5.79 3.61 0.32
C HIS A 45 -5.57 2.82 -0.98
N LYS A 46 -6.62 2.68 -1.78
CA LYS A 46 -6.55 2.02 -3.09
C LYS A 46 -5.61 2.76 -4.05
N ARG A 47 -5.66 4.09 -4.10
CA ARG A 47 -4.75 4.93 -4.89
C ARG A 47 -3.30 4.79 -4.44
N TYR A 48 -3.06 4.73 -3.15
CA TYR A 48 -1.72 4.54 -2.60
C TYR A 48 -1.10 3.22 -3.07
N PHE A 49 -1.84 2.13 -2.98
CA PHE A 49 -1.36 0.83 -3.45
C PHE A 49 -1.31 0.75 -4.97
N ALA A 50 -2.19 1.44 -5.69
CA ALA A 50 -2.11 1.57 -7.15
C ALA A 50 -0.80 2.25 -7.57
N LEU A 51 -0.42 3.33 -6.88
CA LEU A 51 0.86 4.02 -7.11
C LEU A 51 2.04 3.07 -6.91
N LEU A 52 2.05 2.33 -5.83
CA LEU A 52 3.13 1.38 -5.53
C LEU A 52 3.20 0.24 -6.55
N ASN A 53 2.06 -0.34 -6.92
CA ASN A 53 2.00 -1.42 -7.90
C ASN A 53 2.42 -0.95 -9.29
N LEU A 54 1.91 0.20 -9.73
CA LEU A 54 2.29 0.81 -11.01
C LEU A 54 3.80 1.03 -11.08
N THR A 55 4.37 1.59 -10.04
CA THR A 55 5.81 1.85 -9.98
C THR A 55 6.61 0.55 -9.93
N PHE A 56 6.16 -0.42 -9.15
CA PHE A 56 6.79 -1.74 -9.06
C PHE A 56 6.85 -2.45 -10.41
N GLU A 57 5.78 -2.41 -11.19
CA GLU A 57 5.71 -3.01 -12.52
C GLU A 57 6.64 -2.35 -13.54
N ASN A 58 7.06 -1.12 -13.29
CA ASN A 58 7.89 -0.33 -14.20
C ASN A 58 9.33 -0.11 -13.68
N GLN A 59 9.78 -0.97 -12.79
CA GLN A 59 11.15 -1.01 -12.30
C GLN A 59 11.66 -2.45 -12.32
N ASP A 60 12.95 -2.65 -12.31
CA ASP A 60 13.57 -3.98 -12.44
C ASP A 60 14.53 -4.32 -11.28
N ARG A 61 14.77 -3.39 -10.36
CA ARG A 61 15.68 -3.58 -9.24
C ARG A 61 15.13 -4.53 -8.17
N TYR A 62 13.84 -4.42 -7.86
CA TYR A 62 13.16 -5.22 -6.85
C TYR A 62 12.30 -6.28 -7.51
N THR A 63 12.39 -7.52 -7.04
CA THR A 63 11.55 -8.64 -7.48
C THR A 63 10.43 -8.96 -6.50
N SER A 64 10.55 -8.50 -5.24
CA SER A 64 9.53 -8.65 -4.21
C SER A 64 8.79 -7.32 -4.02
N PHE A 65 7.48 -7.31 -4.22
CA PHE A 65 6.65 -6.14 -3.95
C PHE A 65 6.76 -5.68 -2.49
N GLU A 66 6.78 -6.61 -1.54
CA GLU A 66 6.95 -6.28 -0.11
C GLU A 66 8.26 -5.54 0.17
N HIS A 67 9.36 -6.00 -0.40
CA HIS A 67 10.64 -5.32 -0.24
C HIS A 67 10.64 -3.96 -0.92
N PHE A 68 10.06 -3.87 -2.11
CA PHE A 68 9.91 -2.61 -2.84
C PHE A 68 9.09 -1.60 -2.04
N ARG A 69 7.92 -2.00 -1.53
CA ARG A 69 7.06 -1.14 -0.72
C ARG A 69 7.79 -0.59 0.50
N LYS A 70 8.50 -1.45 1.22
CA LYS A 70 9.29 -1.04 2.39
C LYS A 70 10.40 -0.06 2.02
N ALA A 71 11.11 -0.31 0.92
CA ALA A 71 12.16 0.58 0.44
C ALA A 71 11.62 1.95 0.05
N VAL A 72 10.47 2.01 -0.60
CA VAL A 72 9.79 3.27 -0.95
C VAL A 72 9.37 4.03 0.31
N GLN A 73 8.80 3.35 1.31
CA GLN A 73 8.44 3.99 2.57
C GLN A 73 9.65 4.58 3.30
N ILE A 74 10.76 3.87 3.32
CA ILE A 74 12.02 4.35 3.91
C ILE A 74 12.49 5.59 3.16
N ALA A 75 12.50 5.56 1.83
CA ALA A 75 12.89 6.70 0.99
C ALA A 75 11.96 7.90 1.17
N ALA A 76 10.67 7.67 1.41
CA ALA A 76 9.69 8.71 1.69
C ALA A 76 9.77 9.26 3.12
N GLY A 77 10.60 8.69 3.99
CA GLY A 77 10.79 9.15 5.35
C GLY A 77 9.75 8.69 6.35
N HIS A 78 8.86 7.78 5.97
CA HIS A 78 7.84 7.23 6.86
C HIS A 78 8.37 6.03 7.64
N VAL A 79 9.23 6.29 8.61
CA VAL A 79 10.04 5.28 9.30
C VAL A 79 10.10 5.53 10.81
N ASP A 80 10.33 4.44 11.54
CA ASP A 80 10.80 4.46 12.91
C ASP A 80 12.29 4.14 12.95
N GLU A 81 13.02 4.80 13.85
CA GLU A 81 14.40 4.45 14.13
C GLU A 81 14.45 3.30 15.13
N LEU A 82 15.25 2.29 14.82
CA LEU A 82 15.53 1.18 15.71
C LEU A 82 17.03 1.16 16.02
N ILE A 83 17.38 1.16 17.31
CA ILE A 83 18.74 0.93 17.73
C ILE A 83 18.91 -0.59 17.92
N THR A 84 19.79 -1.20 17.15
CA THR A 84 20.09 -2.62 17.26
C THR A 84 20.84 -2.94 18.55
N LEU A 85 20.91 -4.22 18.91
CA LEU A 85 21.67 -4.65 20.08
C LEU A 85 23.15 -4.30 20.00
N ASP A 86 23.68 -4.16 18.77
CA ASP A 86 25.07 -3.74 18.53
C ASP A 86 25.27 -2.22 18.60
N GLY A 87 24.19 -1.45 18.86
CA GLY A 87 24.23 0.00 18.94
C GLY A 87 24.12 0.73 17.61
N GLU A 88 23.89 0.04 16.51
CA GLU A 88 23.69 0.65 15.20
C GLU A 88 22.23 1.14 15.04
N VAL A 89 22.07 2.23 14.28
CA VAL A 89 20.74 2.76 13.94
C VAL A 89 20.27 2.13 12.64
N THR A 90 19.08 1.57 12.64
CA THR A 90 18.39 1.10 11.44
C THR A 90 17.00 1.70 11.37
N PHE A 91 16.38 1.62 10.20
CA PHE A 91 15.06 2.20 9.94
C PHE A 91 14.05 1.11 9.62
N LEU A 92 12.87 1.21 10.24
CA LEU A 92 11.74 0.32 9.99
C LEU A 92 10.59 1.13 9.40
N PRO A 93 9.91 0.62 8.36
CA PRO A 93 8.71 1.27 7.85
C PRO A 93 7.62 1.33 8.92
N LYS A 94 7.01 2.51 9.10
CA LYS A 94 5.83 2.66 9.96
C LYS A 94 4.60 2.07 9.30
N SER A 95 3.62 1.71 10.13
CA SER A 95 2.31 1.31 9.63
C SER A 95 1.60 2.49 8.97
N ILE A 96 0.91 2.22 7.85
CA ILE A 96 -0.01 3.15 7.19
C ILE A 96 -1.48 2.83 7.49
N ALA A 97 -1.74 1.93 8.44
CA ALA A 97 -3.09 1.56 8.84
C ALA A 97 -3.88 2.76 9.39
N TYR A 98 -5.20 2.69 9.30
CA TYR A 98 -6.11 3.77 9.73
C TYR A 98 -5.87 4.22 11.17
N ASP A 99 -5.60 3.30 12.07
CA ASP A 99 -5.36 3.54 13.49
C ASP A 99 -3.95 4.10 13.79
N ALA A 100 -3.05 4.06 12.82
CA ALA A 100 -1.67 4.53 12.96
C ALA A 100 -1.43 5.94 12.42
N LEU A 101 -2.26 6.41 11.48
CA LEU A 101 -2.12 7.71 10.82
C LEU A 101 -3.48 8.41 10.72
N ASP A 102 -3.50 9.72 10.96
CA ASP A 102 -4.65 10.56 10.60
C ASP A 102 -4.63 10.94 9.10
N GLU A 103 -5.68 11.64 8.65
CA GLU A 103 -5.81 12.05 7.23
C GLU A 103 -4.68 12.98 6.79
N MET A 104 -4.26 13.90 7.64
CA MET A 104 -3.20 14.86 7.32
C MET A 104 -1.86 14.15 7.18
N GLU A 105 -1.53 13.27 8.12
CA GLU A 105 -0.31 12.47 8.08
C GLU A 105 -0.27 11.55 6.86
N PHE A 106 -1.41 10.91 6.54
CA PHE A 106 -1.52 10.05 5.36
C PHE A 106 -1.32 10.84 4.06
N SER A 107 -1.93 12.03 3.94
CA SER A 107 -1.73 12.90 2.78
C SER A 107 -0.27 13.29 2.59
N LYS A 108 0.45 13.55 3.68
CA LYS A 108 1.87 13.85 3.64
C LYS A 108 2.68 12.65 3.15
N VAL A 109 2.43 11.47 3.70
CA VAL A 109 3.08 10.22 3.28
C VAL A 109 2.81 9.93 1.81
N PHE A 110 1.56 10.10 1.39
CA PHE A 110 1.18 9.91 -0.01
C PHE A 110 1.93 10.85 -0.94
N GLY A 111 1.99 12.14 -0.60
CA GLY A 111 2.73 13.15 -1.39
C GLY A 111 4.22 12.83 -1.50
N GLU A 112 4.86 12.43 -0.41
CA GLU A 112 6.27 12.05 -0.41
C GLU A 112 6.51 10.75 -1.18
N THR A 113 5.60 9.80 -1.09
CA THR A 113 5.64 8.56 -1.88
C THR A 113 5.51 8.85 -3.38
N MET A 114 4.63 9.77 -3.77
CA MET A 114 4.51 10.24 -5.15
C MET A 114 5.85 10.77 -5.68
N THR A 115 6.53 11.59 -4.89
CA THR A 115 7.83 12.15 -5.27
C THR A 115 8.89 11.06 -5.46
N VAL A 116 8.95 10.09 -4.56
CA VAL A 116 9.88 8.95 -4.68
C VAL A 116 9.57 8.12 -5.93
N CYS A 117 8.32 7.79 -6.15
CA CYS A 117 7.90 7.00 -7.32
C CYS A 117 8.15 7.73 -8.63
N ALA A 118 7.91 9.04 -8.68
CA ALA A 118 8.22 9.85 -9.87
C ALA A 118 9.70 9.76 -10.24
N LYS A 119 10.60 9.80 -9.28
CA LYS A 119 12.04 9.63 -9.51
C LYS A 119 12.38 8.24 -10.03
N ILE A 120 11.80 7.21 -9.46
CA ILE A 120 12.00 5.82 -9.91
C ILE A 120 11.56 5.65 -11.37
N LEU A 121 10.47 6.34 -11.77
CA LEU A 121 9.92 6.30 -13.11
C LEU A 121 10.61 7.24 -14.11
N GLY A 122 11.81 7.74 -13.79
CA GLY A 122 12.61 8.58 -14.68
C GLY A 122 12.27 10.07 -14.59
N ASP A 123 12.06 10.57 -13.37
CA ASP A 123 11.70 11.98 -13.11
C ASP A 123 10.39 12.41 -13.80
N LEU A 124 9.40 11.51 -13.75
CA LEU A 124 8.09 11.78 -14.30
C LEU A 124 7.43 12.98 -13.60
N ASP A 125 6.71 13.79 -14.36
CA ASP A 125 5.92 14.88 -13.80
C ASP A 125 4.83 14.36 -12.86
N LEU A 126 4.64 15.04 -11.71
CA LEU A 126 3.68 14.59 -10.68
C LEU A 126 2.24 14.59 -11.19
N ASP A 127 1.86 15.52 -12.06
CA ASP A 127 0.51 15.57 -12.62
C ASP A 127 0.29 14.41 -13.60
N GLU A 128 1.28 14.07 -14.41
CA GLU A 128 1.25 12.88 -15.27
C GLU A 128 1.16 11.60 -14.44
N LEU A 129 1.93 11.52 -13.35
CA LEU A 129 1.88 10.36 -12.46
C LEU A 129 0.51 10.19 -11.82
N ARG A 130 -0.14 11.28 -11.39
CA ARG A 130 -1.52 11.23 -10.87
C ARG A 130 -2.50 10.68 -11.88
N ILE A 131 -2.39 11.09 -13.13
CA ILE A 131 -3.26 10.59 -14.22
C ILE A 131 -3.05 9.09 -14.39
N GLU A 132 -1.82 8.62 -14.42
CA GLU A 132 -1.52 7.20 -14.56
C GLU A 132 -2.00 6.37 -13.37
N VAL A 133 -1.86 6.89 -12.15
CA VAL A 133 -2.38 6.25 -10.93
C VAL A 133 -3.91 6.11 -10.99
N GLU A 134 -4.62 7.16 -11.41
CA GLU A 134 -6.08 7.10 -11.55
C GLU A 134 -6.52 6.06 -12.59
N ARG A 135 -5.82 5.96 -13.70
CA ARG A 135 -6.07 4.93 -14.72
C ARG A 135 -5.84 3.52 -14.18
N TYR A 136 -4.76 3.34 -13.44
CA TYR A 136 -4.40 2.05 -12.86
C TYR A 136 -5.39 1.61 -11.78
N ALA A 137 -5.89 2.56 -10.98
CA ALA A 137 -6.83 2.31 -9.89
C ALA A 137 -8.28 2.11 -10.37
N ALA A 138 -8.59 2.49 -11.58
CA ALA A 138 -9.95 2.41 -12.14
C ALA A 138 -10.42 0.96 -12.34
#